data_3569a769d7aacccea548c557bc40ad42
#
_entry.id   3569a769d7aacccea548c557bc40ad42
#
_cell.length_a   1.000
_cell.length_b   1.000
_cell.length_c   1.000
_cell.angle_alpha   90.00
_cell.angle_beta   90.00
_cell.angle_gamma   90.00
#
_symmetry.space_group_name_H-M   'P 1'
#
loop_
_entity.id
_entity.type
_entity.pdbx_description
1 polymer ?
#
loop_
_entity_poly.entity_id
_entity_poly.type
_entity_poly.pdbx_seq_one_letter_code
_entity_poly.pdbx_strand_id
1 'polypeptide(L)'
;MSSSRTEQLVAGIQSWLQCESPSNFPDGIAAMARIIADYAAAAGLTVELSSLGPTTGPLLYATNRAPGDTRPGILILAHMDTVHPVGTLLENPVRIEGDRLYGPGSYDMKAGIYLALTALAGVARPGATQLPVDFLVVPDEETGSHASRVHIERFAANAKYALVCEPARPNGGKCVTARKGTGMLNLNVKGRPAHAGMQHEKGRSAIREMAHQVLALEAMTDYERGITVSVGTIAGGTVTNTVPALCRCVVDFRVPDMGAAEDVLRRMRELCAVGPDVELDIDVELNRPPMVKTAEAAALLALVQGYAERAGFLLEDAPMTGGGSDANFTSAMGIPTLDGLGADGDGAHTLNEYILVSTLEQRLKFWELLLKDLA
;
A
#
# COMPACT_ATOMS: atom_id res chain seq x y z
N MET A 1 2.52 40.37 -3.58
CA MET A 1 1.99 39.63 -4.74
C MET A 1 1.37 38.36 -4.19
N SER A 2 0.15 38.01 -4.56
CA SER A 2 -0.45 36.74 -4.15
C SER A 2 0.33 35.60 -4.84
N SER A 3 0.77 34.60 -4.09
CA SER A 3 1.40 33.40 -4.66
C SER A 3 0.41 32.66 -5.57
N SER A 4 0.90 32.07 -6.67
CA SER A 4 0.06 31.23 -7.54
C SER A 4 -0.48 30.01 -6.77
N ARG A 5 -1.54 29.40 -7.28
CA ARG A 5 -2.10 28.19 -6.67
C ARG A 5 -1.06 27.05 -6.66
N THR A 6 -0.31 26.90 -7.75
CA THR A 6 0.80 25.93 -7.84
C THR A 6 1.84 26.18 -6.76
N GLU A 7 2.28 27.44 -6.55
CA GLU A 7 3.26 27.78 -5.50
C GLU A 7 2.74 27.42 -4.11
N GLN A 8 1.45 27.62 -3.83
CA GLN A 8 0.84 27.25 -2.54
C GLN A 8 0.81 25.72 -2.36
N LEU A 9 0.46 24.95 -3.39
CA LEU A 9 0.48 23.48 -3.36
C LEU A 9 1.89 22.95 -3.13
N VAL A 10 2.86 23.47 -3.87
CA VAL A 10 4.26 23.08 -3.73
C VAL A 10 4.77 23.37 -2.32
N ALA A 11 4.54 24.57 -1.79
CA ALA A 11 4.97 24.94 -0.45
C ALA A 11 4.33 24.05 0.63
N GLY A 12 3.05 23.74 0.49
CA GLY A 12 2.33 22.85 1.39
C GLY A 12 2.88 21.42 1.36
N ILE A 13 3.05 20.84 0.17
CA ILE A 13 3.63 19.51 0.02
C ILE A 13 5.06 19.49 0.57
N GLN A 14 5.90 20.46 0.23
CA GLN A 14 7.27 20.56 0.75
C GLN A 14 7.31 20.58 2.28
N SER A 15 6.37 21.28 2.93
CA SER A 15 6.30 21.32 4.40
C SER A 15 6.00 19.95 5.01
N TRP A 16 5.16 19.15 4.36
CA TRP A 16 4.83 17.78 4.82
C TRP A 16 5.97 16.79 4.58
N LEU A 17 6.73 16.99 3.49
CA LEU A 17 7.91 16.17 3.19
C LEU A 17 9.06 16.34 4.19
N GLN A 18 9.07 17.41 5.00
CA GLN A 18 10.05 17.58 6.07
C GLN A 18 9.81 16.64 7.26
N CYS A 19 8.67 15.98 7.34
CA CYS A 19 8.37 14.99 8.37
C CYS A 19 8.71 13.60 7.86
N GLU A 20 9.76 12.97 8.37
CA GLU A 20 10.07 11.57 8.09
C GLU A 20 9.13 10.65 8.89
N SER A 21 8.47 9.74 8.20
CA SER A 21 7.47 8.83 8.78
C SER A 21 7.62 7.39 8.28
N PRO A 22 8.81 6.76 8.37
CA PRO A 22 8.91 5.34 8.00
C PRO A 22 8.07 4.46 8.91
N SER A 23 7.54 3.35 8.37
CA SER A 23 6.60 2.44 9.05
C SER A 23 7.14 1.91 10.39
N ASN A 24 8.47 1.81 10.54
CA ASN A 24 9.13 1.35 11.77
C ASN A 24 9.48 2.50 12.76
N PHE A 25 8.97 3.72 12.54
CA PHE A 25 9.23 4.89 13.37
C PHE A 25 7.91 5.52 13.88
N PRO A 26 7.28 4.97 14.93
CA PRO A 26 5.97 5.40 15.41
C PRO A 26 5.88 6.88 15.79
N ASP A 27 6.98 7.48 16.27
CA ASP A 27 7.03 8.90 16.62
C ASP A 27 6.92 9.79 15.37
N GLY A 28 7.58 9.42 14.27
CA GLY A 28 7.48 10.11 12.99
C GLY A 28 6.08 9.98 12.39
N ILE A 29 5.49 8.78 12.45
CA ILE A 29 4.11 8.56 12.05
C ILE A 29 3.14 9.41 12.89
N ALA A 30 3.32 9.45 14.21
CA ALA A 30 2.51 10.28 15.09
C ALA A 30 2.66 11.79 14.79
N ALA A 31 3.87 12.23 14.42
CA ALA A 31 4.10 13.60 13.98
C ALA A 31 3.38 13.90 12.66
N MET A 32 3.47 13.02 11.67
CA MET A 32 2.78 13.15 10.38
C MET A 32 1.27 13.15 10.57
N ALA A 33 0.74 12.25 11.41
CA ALA A 33 -0.68 12.21 11.73
C ALA A 33 -1.20 13.53 12.32
N ARG A 34 -0.42 14.18 13.21
CA ARG A 34 -0.79 15.50 13.76
C ARG A 34 -0.80 16.58 12.69
N ILE A 35 0.19 16.61 11.79
CA ILE A 35 0.24 17.57 10.66
C ILE A 35 -1.01 17.45 9.81
N ILE A 36 -1.41 16.23 9.46
CA ILE A 36 -2.62 15.96 8.67
C ILE A 36 -3.88 16.34 9.47
N ALA A 37 -3.95 15.97 10.75
CA ALA A 37 -5.07 16.27 11.64
C ALA A 37 -5.29 17.77 11.81
N ASP A 38 -4.22 18.52 12.05
CA ASP A 38 -4.28 19.97 12.22
C ASP A 38 -4.76 20.67 10.94
N TYR A 39 -4.27 20.22 9.79
CA TYR A 39 -4.72 20.72 8.50
C TYR A 39 -6.21 20.46 8.26
N ALA A 40 -6.69 19.24 8.52
CA ALA A 40 -8.09 18.86 8.37
C ALA A 40 -9.01 19.61 9.35
N ALA A 41 -8.61 19.71 10.61
CA ALA A 41 -9.36 20.42 11.66
C ALA A 41 -9.46 21.92 11.37
N ALA A 42 -8.38 22.56 10.91
CA ALA A 42 -8.38 23.96 10.51
C ALA A 42 -9.34 24.26 9.37
N ALA A 43 -9.63 23.28 8.50
CA ALA A 43 -10.62 23.37 7.44
C ALA A 43 -12.06 23.15 7.93
N GLY A 44 -12.27 22.72 9.17
CA GLY A 44 -13.58 22.44 9.77
C GLY A 44 -14.09 21.03 9.58
N LEU A 45 -13.23 20.07 9.21
CA LEU A 45 -13.56 18.65 9.20
C LEU A 45 -13.63 18.10 10.64
N THR A 46 -14.46 17.09 10.85
CA THR A 46 -14.36 16.27 12.07
C THR A 46 -13.17 15.33 11.95
N VAL A 47 -12.30 15.33 12.95
CA VAL A 47 -11.05 14.55 12.94
C VAL A 47 -10.96 13.68 14.18
N GLU A 48 -10.49 12.45 14.00
CA GLU A 48 -10.20 11.49 15.07
C GLU A 48 -8.84 10.83 14.83
N LEU A 49 -8.03 10.72 15.88
CA LEU A 49 -6.79 9.95 15.91
C LEU A 49 -6.99 8.74 16.83
N SER A 50 -6.85 7.54 16.28
CA SER A 50 -7.02 6.27 17.01
C SER A 50 -5.69 5.53 17.07
N SER A 51 -5.20 5.18 18.26
CA SER A 51 -3.97 4.41 18.42
C SER A 51 -4.16 2.97 17.93
N LEU A 52 -3.25 2.49 17.09
CA LEU A 52 -3.18 1.08 16.68
C LEU A 52 -2.13 0.28 17.47
N GLY A 53 -1.53 0.89 18.49
CA GLY A 53 -0.53 0.28 19.35
C GLY A 53 0.77 1.07 19.39
N PRO A 54 1.68 0.69 20.30
CA PRO A 54 2.90 1.46 20.54
C PRO A 54 3.95 1.36 19.41
N THR A 55 3.82 0.34 18.55
CA THR A 55 4.79 0.04 17.47
C THR A 55 4.33 0.49 16.10
N THR A 56 3.03 0.84 15.92
CA THR A 56 2.43 1.14 14.61
C THR A 56 2.15 2.64 14.44
N GLY A 57 1.83 3.34 15.53
CA GLY A 57 1.38 4.74 15.47
C GLY A 57 -0.14 4.87 15.29
N PRO A 58 -0.66 6.11 15.18
CA PRO A 58 -2.10 6.35 15.10
C PRO A 58 -2.63 6.23 13.66
N LEU A 59 -3.87 5.75 13.55
CA LEU A 59 -4.73 5.88 12.39
C LEU A 59 -5.46 7.22 12.46
N LEU A 60 -5.56 7.92 11.33
CA LEU A 60 -6.31 9.18 11.22
C LEU A 60 -7.61 8.95 10.45
N TYR A 61 -8.70 9.47 11.00
CA TYR A 61 -9.98 9.59 10.34
C TYR A 61 -10.40 11.05 10.27
N ALA A 62 -10.82 11.53 9.09
CA ALA A 62 -11.38 12.85 8.89
C ALA A 62 -12.66 12.78 8.05
N THR A 63 -13.67 13.59 8.32
CA THR A 63 -14.94 13.53 7.58
C THR A 63 -15.67 14.86 7.53
N ASN A 64 -16.48 15.04 6.46
CA ASN A 64 -17.48 16.11 6.35
C ASN A 64 -18.91 15.63 6.66
N ARG A 65 -19.09 14.44 7.22
CA ARG A 65 -20.41 13.92 7.60
C ARG A 65 -21.10 14.85 8.61
N ALA A 66 -22.38 15.06 8.42
CA ALA A 66 -23.21 15.63 9.49
C ALA A 66 -23.30 14.61 10.66
N PRO A 67 -23.44 15.07 11.91
CA PRO A 67 -23.72 14.20 13.03
C PRO A 67 -24.95 13.31 12.76
N GLY A 68 -24.78 11.98 12.87
CA GLY A 68 -25.84 11.01 12.64
C GLY A 68 -26.11 10.65 11.16
N ASP A 69 -25.31 11.14 10.21
CA ASP A 69 -25.43 10.73 8.80
C ASP A 69 -24.81 9.33 8.60
N THR A 70 -25.68 8.36 8.36
CA THR A 70 -25.28 6.93 8.16
C THR A 70 -25.37 6.48 6.70
N ARG A 71 -25.65 7.40 5.76
CA ARG A 71 -25.71 7.04 4.33
C ARG A 71 -24.38 6.48 3.85
N PRO A 72 -24.39 5.52 2.91
CA PRO A 72 -23.16 5.14 2.21
C PRO A 72 -22.48 6.37 1.60
N GLY A 73 -21.15 6.44 1.72
CA GLY A 73 -20.37 7.60 1.32
C GLY A 73 -19.21 7.25 0.40
N ILE A 74 -18.35 8.24 0.18
CA ILE A 74 -17.05 8.05 -0.47
C ILE A 74 -16.04 7.76 0.63
N LEU A 75 -15.36 6.62 0.56
CA LEU A 75 -14.19 6.33 1.38
C LEU A 75 -12.93 6.71 0.59
N ILE A 76 -12.18 7.69 1.09
CA ILE A 76 -10.84 7.98 0.59
C ILE A 76 -9.85 7.24 1.48
N LEU A 77 -8.96 6.45 0.87
CA LEU A 77 -7.89 5.74 1.55
C LEU A 77 -6.52 6.33 1.19
N ALA A 78 -5.68 6.44 2.20
CA ALA A 78 -4.29 6.83 2.04
C ALA A 78 -3.43 6.27 3.17
N HIS A 79 -2.10 6.26 2.99
CA HIS A 79 -1.15 5.92 4.04
C HIS A 79 -0.16 7.05 4.29
N MET A 80 0.25 7.23 5.55
CA MET A 80 1.19 8.27 5.94
C MET A 80 2.59 7.74 6.22
N ASP A 81 2.74 6.44 6.27
CA ASP A 81 4.06 5.79 6.38
C ASP A 81 4.81 5.79 5.06
N THR A 82 6.11 5.58 5.12
CA THR A 82 7.01 5.52 3.97
C THR A 82 8.06 4.43 4.17
N VAL A 83 8.66 3.95 3.07
CA VAL A 83 9.78 2.98 3.11
C VAL A 83 11.12 3.61 3.47
N HIS A 84 11.25 4.92 3.35
CA HIS A 84 12.52 5.64 3.52
C HIS A 84 12.94 5.71 5.00
N PRO A 85 14.14 5.24 5.38
CA PRO A 85 14.58 5.27 6.79
C PRO A 85 14.75 6.70 7.31
N VAL A 86 14.70 6.83 8.65
CA VAL A 86 15.02 8.11 9.32
C VAL A 86 16.41 8.59 8.93
N GLY A 87 16.55 9.87 8.62
CA GLY A 87 17.79 10.50 8.16
C GLY A 87 17.90 10.59 6.65
N THR A 88 16.97 10.02 5.89
CA THR A 88 16.95 10.13 4.43
C THR A 88 16.95 11.59 3.96
N LEU A 89 16.25 12.51 4.64
CA LEU A 89 16.25 13.93 4.32
C LEU A 89 17.63 14.60 4.42
N LEU A 90 18.57 14.06 5.20
CA LEU A 90 19.94 14.57 5.27
C LEU A 90 20.73 14.23 4.01
N GLU A 91 20.46 13.07 3.41
CA GLU A 91 21.15 12.58 2.21
C GLU A 91 20.41 13.00 0.92
N ASN A 92 19.08 13.06 0.98
CA ASN A 92 18.21 13.39 -0.13
C ASN A 92 17.19 14.46 0.28
N PRO A 93 17.62 15.74 0.42
CA PRO A 93 16.74 16.82 0.86
C PRO A 93 15.64 17.11 -0.15
N VAL A 94 14.52 17.65 0.36
CA VAL A 94 13.41 18.12 -0.49
C VAL A 94 13.92 19.23 -1.41
N ARG A 95 13.74 19.07 -2.73
CA ARG A 95 14.24 20.00 -3.74
C ARG A 95 13.36 20.02 -4.99
N ILE A 96 13.44 21.09 -5.73
CA ILE A 96 12.80 21.24 -7.04
C ILE A 96 13.88 21.34 -8.11
N GLU A 97 13.78 20.52 -9.14
CA GLU A 97 14.64 20.53 -10.32
C GLU A 97 13.76 20.52 -11.59
N GLY A 98 13.65 21.66 -12.26
CA GLY A 98 12.73 21.82 -13.37
C GLY A 98 11.27 21.63 -12.94
N ASP A 99 10.58 20.66 -13.54
CA ASP A 99 9.18 20.34 -13.23
C ASP A 99 9.04 19.27 -12.12
N ARG A 100 10.12 18.88 -11.46
CA ARG A 100 10.11 17.77 -10.49
C ARG A 100 10.34 18.27 -9.07
N LEU A 101 9.42 17.92 -8.17
CA LEU A 101 9.59 18.06 -6.73
C LEU A 101 10.01 16.72 -6.16
N TYR A 102 11.26 16.62 -5.72
CA TYR A 102 11.86 15.44 -5.10
C TYR A 102 11.72 15.47 -3.58
N GLY A 103 11.62 14.30 -2.99
CA GLY A 103 11.66 14.11 -1.55
C GLY A 103 11.09 12.76 -1.14
N PRO A 104 11.52 12.18 0.00
CA PRO A 104 11.05 10.89 0.47
C PRO A 104 9.54 10.92 0.77
N GLY A 105 8.77 10.00 0.17
CA GLY A 105 7.32 9.95 0.26
C GLY A 105 6.62 11.06 -0.52
N SER A 106 7.30 11.75 -1.46
CA SER A 106 6.66 12.80 -2.27
C SER A 106 5.60 12.21 -3.21
N TYR A 107 5.92 11.10 -3.84
CA TYR A 107 5.05 10.39 -4.76
C TYR A 107 4.22 9.33 -4.01
N ASP A 108 4.85 8.59 -3.11
CA ASP A 108 4.24 7.51 -2.31
C ASP A 108 4.21 7.84 -0.81
N MET A 109 3.07 8.44 -0.25
CA MET A 109 2.01 9.05 -1.08
C MET A 109 1.58 10.42 -0.53
N LYS A 110 2.50 11.17 0.17
CA LYS A 110 2.18 12.42 0.89
C LYS A 110 1.54 13.49 0.00
N ALA A 111 1.98 13.62 -1.28
CA ALA A 111 1.34 14.55 -2.19
C ALA A 111 -0.08 14.13 -2.56
N GLY A 112 -0.34 12.83 -2.69
CA GLY A 112 -1.69 12.29 -2.89
C GLY A 112 -2.62 12.66 -1.74
N ILE A 113 -2.17 12.44 -0.49
CA ILE A 113 -2.90 12.86 0.71
C ILE A 113 -3.17 14.36 0.68
N TYR A 114 -2.14 15.17 0.42
CA TYR A 114 -2.25 16.63 0.43
C TYR A 114 -3.29 17.13 -0.57
N LEU A 115 -3.29 16.61 -1.79
CA LEU A 115 -4.22 16.99 -2.86
C LEU A 115 -5.67 16.61 -2.50
N ALA A 116 -5.91 15.36 -2.11
CA ALA A 116 -7.25 14.88 -1.77
C ALA A 116 -7.80 15.60 -0.53
N LEU A 117 -6.98 15.80 0.50
CA LEU A 117 -7.39 16.50 1.71
C LEU A 117 -7.63 18.00 1.46
N THR A 118 -6.84 18.64 0.59
CA THR A 118 -7.05 20.05 0.18
C THR A 118 -8.39 20.20 -0.54
N ALA A 119 -8.74 19.25 -1.42
CA ALA A 119 -10.06 19.25 -2.07
C ALA A 119 -11.19 19.04 -1.06
N LEU A 120 -11.03 18.09 -0.13
CA LEU A 120 -12.01 17.84 0.93
C LEU A 120 -12.20 19.04 1.86
N ALA A 121 -11.11 19.74 2.17
CA ALA A 121 -11.15 20.99 2.95
C ALA A 121 -12.02 22.07 2.26
N GLY A 122 -12.01 22.13 0.93
CA GLY A 122 -12.87 23.04 0.16
C GLY A 122 -14.37 22.73 0.27
N VAL A 123 -14.74 21.53 0.67
CA VAL A 123 -16.13 21.03 0.82
C VAL A 123 -16.38 20.47 2.23
N ALA A 124 -15.67 21.00 3.24
CA ALA A 124 -15.74 20.52 4.61
C ALA A 124 -17.12 20.65 5.27
N ARG A 125 -17.96 21.57 4.79
CA ARG A 125 -19.30 21.78 5.38
C ARG A 125 -20.19 20.56 5.08
N PRO A 126 -20.92 20.04 6.08
CA PRO A 126 -21.92 19.02 5.84
C PRO A 126 -22.93 19.44 4.75
N GLY A 127 -23.18 18.53 3.79
CA GLY A 127 -24.05 18.78 2.65
C GLY A 127 -23.43 19.58 1.50
N ALA A 128 -22.14 19.89 1.54
CA ALA A 128 -21.41 20.49 0.42
C ALA A 128 -21.12 19.50 -0.70
N THR A 129 -21.23 18.19 -0.43
CA THR A 129 -21.02 17.07 -1.35
C THR A 129 -22.31 16.26 -1.51
N GLN A 130 -22.47 15.56 -2.63
CA GLN A 130 -23.64 14.70 -2.86
C GLN A 130 -23.65 13.50 -1.89
N LEU A 131 -22.50 12.89 -1.71
CA LEU A 131 -22.26 11.80 -0.74
C LEU A 131 -21.40 12.34 0.41
N PRO A 132 -21.60 11.85 1.64
CA PRO A 132 -20.67 12.15 2.72
C PRO A 132 -19.30 11.53 2.38
N VAL A 133 -18.23 12.18 2.84
CA VAL A 133 -16.84 11.75 2.57
C VAL A 133 -16.17 11.36 3.86
N ASP A 134 -15.59 10.19 3.86
CA ASP A 134 -14.75 9.64 4.92
C ASP A 134 -13.32 9.53 4.39
N PHE A 135 -12.36 10.13 5.07
CA PHE A 135 -10.95 10.08 4.71
C PHE A 135 -10.19 9.35 5.80
N LEU A 136 -9.64 8.18 5.45
CA LEU A 136 -8.88 7.33 6.35
C LEU A 136 -7.42 7.31 5.91
N VAL A 137 -6.52 7.65 6.84
CA VAL A 137 -5.06 7.62 6.60
C VAL A 137 -4.44 6.64 7.57
N VAL A 138 -3.83 5.58 7.02
CA VAL A 138 -3.27 4.48 7.79
C VAL A 138 -1.76 4.64 8.03
N PRO A 139 -1.22 4.03 9.09
CA PRO A 139 0.19 4.18 9.48
C PRO A 139 1.10 3.02 9.06
N ASP A 140 0.59 1.95 8.40
CA ASP A 140 1.28 0.67 8.23
C ASP A 140 1.06 0.01 6.85
N GLU A 141 0.73 0.79 5.82
CA GLU A 141 0.49 0.28 4.46
C GLU A 141 1.71 -0.43 3.90
N GLU A 142 2.88 0.20 4.02
CA GLU A 142 4.17 -0.28 3.50
C GLU A 142 4.65 -1.59 4.13
N THR A 143 4.03 -1.98 5.24
CA THR A 143 4.30 -3.24 5.94
C THR A 143 3.14 -4.23 5.86
N GLY A 144 2.11 -3.95 5.05
CA GLY A 144 1.00 -4.88 4.77
C GLY A 144 -0.29 -4.59 5.51
N SER A 145 -0.44 -3.42 6.14
CA SER A 145 -1.67 -2.97 6.84
C SER A 145 -2.19 -3.94 7.90
N HIS A 146 -1.28 -4.66 8.56
CA HIS A 146 -1.66 -5.71 9.52
C HIS A 146 -2.51 -5.18 10.68
N ALA A 147 -2.23 -3.96 11.15
CA ALA A 147 -3.00 -3.33 12.23
C ALA A 147 -4.20 -2.54 11.69
N SER A 148 -4.08 -1.90 10.53
CA SER A 148 -5.12 -1.01 9.98
C SER A 148 -6.18 -1.74 9.17
N ARG A 149 -5.94 -2.94 8.64
CA ARG A 149 -6.87 -3.70 7.80
C ARG A 149 -8.28 -3.78 8.38
N VAL A 150 -8.43 -4.13 9.64
CA VAL A 150 -9.75 -4.24 10.30
C VAL A 150 -10.52 -2.92 10.32
N HIS A 151 -9.80 -1.80 10.38
CA HIS A 151 -10.39 -0.46 10.31
C HIS A 151 -10.77 -0.11 8.89
N ILE A 152 -9.92 -0.40 7.89
CA ILE A 152 -10.22 -0.21 6.47
C ILE A 152 -11.50 -0.96 6.11
N GLU A 153 -11.58 -2.25 6.45
CA GLU A 153 -12.76 -3.09 6.19
C GLU A 153 -14.02 -2.55 6.90
N ARG A 154 -13.89 -2.06 8.14
CA ARG A 154 -15.00 -1.45 8.89
C ARG A 154 -15.54 -0.20 8.19
N PHE A 155 -14.68 0.70 7.73
CA PHE A 155 -15.10 1.91 7.02
C PHE A 155 -15.65 1.58 5.63
N ALA A 156 -15.03 0.64 4.92
CA ALA A 156 -15.46 0.17 3.62
C ALA A 156 -16.88 -0.43 3.64
N ALA A 157 -17.28 -1.08 4.74
CA ALA A 157 -18.63 -1.66 4.87
C ALA A 157 -19.77 -0.63 4.70
N ASN A 158 -19.49 0.68 4.88
CA ASN A 158 -20.46 1.77 4.66
C ASN A 158 -20.04 2.68 3.49
N ALA A 159 -19.17 2.22 2.60
CA ALA A 159 -18.74 2.98 1.44
C ALA A 159 -19.58 2.61 0.20
N LYS A 160 -20.00 3.62 -0.55
CA LYS A 160 -20.55 3.47 -1.91
C LYS A 160 -19.42 3.31 -2.92
N TYR A 161 -18.34 4.03 -2.71
CA TYR A 161 -17.12 4.03 -3.52
C TYR A 161 -15.90 4.13 -2.64
N ALA A 162 -14.81 3.49 -3.04
CA ALA A 162 -13.49 3.65 -2.45
C ALA A 162 -12.52 4.29 -3.47
N LEU A 163 -11.85 5.35 -3.04
CA LEU A 163 -10.91 6.12 -3.85
C LEU A 163 -9.57 6.17 -3.12
N VAL A 164 -8.50 5.68 -3.74
CA VAL A 164 -7.22 5.50 -3.08
C VAL A 164 -6.19 6.46 -3.64
N CYS A 165 -5.51 7.18 -2.73
CA CYS A 165 -4.56 8.24 -3.05
C CYS A 165 -3.16 7.74 -3.41
N GLU A 166 -3.01 6.44 -3.73
CA GLU A 166 -1.77 5.89 -4.25
C GLU A 166 -1.23 6.68 -5.45
N PRO A 167 0.08 6.61 -5.70
CA PRO A 167 0.68 7.26 -6.85
C PRO A 167 -0.03 6.93 -8.17
N ALA A 168 -0.35 7.95 -8.94
CA ALA A 168 -0.82 7.77 -10.30
C ALA A 168 0.30 7.17 -11.16
N ARG A 169 0.00 6.14 -11.94
CA ARG A 169 1.05 5.43 -12.69
C ARG A 169 1.73 6.34 -13.72
N PRO A 170 3.06 6.24 -13.90
CA PRO A 170 3.84 7.10 -14.79
C PRO A 170 3.32 7.12 -16.22
N ASN A 171 3.77 8.12 -17.00
CA ASN A 171 3.38 8.36 -18.39
C ASN A 171 1.91 8.77 -18.55
N GLY A 172 1.53 9.87 -17.90
CA GLY A 172 0.22 10.50 -18.01
C GLY A 172 -0.67 10.33 -16.79
N GLY A 173 -0.12 9.84 -15.67
CA GLY A 173 -0.82 9.80 -14.39
C GLY A 173 -2.05 8.89 -14.40
N LYS A 174 -1.87 7.63 -14.83
CA LYS A 174 -2.97 6.67 -14.99
C LYS A 174 -3.48 6.16 -13.63
N CYS A 175 -4.79 5.90 -13.54
CA CYS A 175 -5.37 5.21 -12.39
C CYS A 175 -5.15 3.69 -12.46
N VAL A 176 -5.50 2.98 -11.39
CA VAL A 176 -5.37 1.54 -11.27
C VAL A 176 -6.73 0.94 -10.89
N THR A 177 -7.18 -0.04 -11.68
CA THR A 177 -8.42 -0.79 -11.46
C THR A 177 -8.18 -2.27 -11.18
N ALA A 178 -6.91 -2.72 -11.31
CA ALA A 178 -6.54 -4.11 -11.07
C ALA A 178 -5.13 -4.19 -10.45
N ARG A 179 -5.02 -4.98 -9.37
CA ARG A 179 -3.77 -5.29 -8.67
C ARG A 179 -3.69 -6.78 -8.39
N LYS A 180 -2.49 -7.35 -8.48
CA LYS A 180 -2.30 -8.71 -7.97
C LYS A 180 -2.54 -8.75 -6.46
N GLY A 181 -3.05 -9.87 -5.98
CA GLY A 181 -3.01 -10.22 -4.57
C GLY A 181 -1.57 -10.53 -4.15
N THR A 182 -1.29 -10.28 -2.89
CA THR A 182 0.04 -10.46 -2.30
C THR A 182 -0.05 -11.37 -1.08
N GLY A 183 0.88 -12.30 -0.98
CA GLY A 183 0.96 -13.17 0.18
C GLY A 183 2.39 -13.56 0.52
N MET A 184 2.53 -14.18 1.67
CA MET A 184 3.82 -14.56 2.21
C MET A 184 3.77 -15.98 2.79
N LEU A 185 4.87 -16.71 2.61
CA LEU A 185 5.11 -17.98 3.30
C LEU A 185 6.37 -17.85 4.16
N ASN A 186 6.22 -18.16 5.45
CA ASN A 186 7.34 -18.43 6.35
C ASN A 186 7.51 -19.94 6.46
N LEU A 187 8.62 -20.47 5.94
CA LEU A 187 8.93 -21.88 6.02
C LEU A 187 10.12 -22.10 6.94
N ASN A 188 9.91 -22.88 8.01
CA ASN A 188 10.95 -23.32 8.91
C ASN A 188 11.15 -24.83 8.75
N VAL A 189 12.41 -25.21 8.53
CA VAL A 189 12.82 -26.61 8.43
C VAL A 189 13.58 -27.01 9.68
N LYS A 190 13.13 -28.09 10.35
CA LYS A 190 13.78 -28.67 11.53
C LYS A 190 14.36 -30.03 11.18
N GLY A 191 15.65 -30.16 11.32
CA GLY A 191 16.38 -31.40 11.16
C GLY A 191 16.98 -31.87 12.49
N ARG A 192 18.13 -32.55 12.42
CA ARG A 192 18.85 -33.09 13.59
C ARG A 192 20.33 -32.78 13.48
N PRO A 193 20.96 -32.13 14.50
CA PRO A 193 22.37 -31.83 14.46
C PRO A 193 23.20 -33.08 14.67
N ALA A 194 24.41 -33.12 14.10
CA ALA A 194 25.42 -34.12 14.34
C ALA A 194 26.78 -33.55 13.98
N HIS A 195 27.87 -34.14 14.51
CA HIS A 195 29.21 -33.77 14.09
C HIS A 195 29.47 -34.21 12.64
N ALA A 196 29.77 -33.24 11.76
CA ALA A 196 29.83 -33.47 10.31
C ALA A 196 30.83 -34.52 9.86
N GLY A 197 31.95 -34.73 10.59
CA GLY A 197 32.97 -35.71 10.26
C GLY A 197 32.88 -37.02 11.05
N MET A 198 32.26 -37.03 12.24
CA MET A 198 32.27 -38.20 13.11
C MET A 198 30.96 -39.00 13.15
N GLN A 199 29.82 -38.31 12.98
CA GLN A 199 28.48 -38.92 13.12
C GLN A 199 27.53 -38.35 12.08
N HIS A 200 28.00 -38.04 10.90
CA HIS A 200 27.21 -37.40 9.83
C HIS A 200 25.92 -38.17 9.52
N GLU A 201 25.97 -39.50 9.51
CA GLU A 201 24.81 -40.36 9.23
C GLU A 201 23.70 -40.25 10.25
N LYS A 202 23.97 -39.76 11.46
CA LYS A 202 22.97 -39.48 12.50
C LYS A 202 22.30 -38.15 12.33
N GLY A 203 22.91 -37.23 11.55
CA GLY A 203 22.36 -35.90 11.27
C GLY A 203 21.23 -35.92 10.25
N ARG A 204 20.40 -34.85 10.30
CA ARG A 204 19.43 -34.54 9.27
C ARG A 204 19.56 -33.06 8.93
N SER A 205 20.06 -32.78 7.74
CA SER A 205 20.40 -31.41 7.34
C SER A 205 19.18 -30.62 6.96
N ALA A 206 18.82 -29.62 7.78
CA ALA A 206 17.76 -28.67 7.47
C ALA A 206 18.08 -27.80 6.23
N ILE A 207 19.37 -27.49 5.98
CA ILE A 207 19.75 -26.75 4.76
C ILE A 207 19.55 -27.61 3.51
N ARG A 208 19.90 -28.91 3.57
CA ARG A 208 19.66 -29.81 2.43
C ARG A 208 18.17 -29.90 2.10
N GLU A 209 17.32 -30.06 3.14
CA GLU A 209 15.89 -30.11 2.95
C GLU A 209 15.35 -28.78 2.39
N MET A 210 15.81 -27.66 2.94
CA MET A 210 15.40 -26.33 2.45
C MET A 210 15.78 -26.14 0.96
N ALA A 211 16.89 -26.67 0.50
CA ALA A 211 17.25 -26.59 -0.92
C ALA A 211 16.23 -27.31 -1.82
N HIS A 212 15.66 -28.45 -1.38
CA HIS A 212 14.56 -29.10 -2.09
C HIS A 212 13.31 -28.25 -2.09
N GLN A 213 12.97 -27.66 -0.93
CA GLN A 213 11.77 -26.81 -0.80
C GLN A 213 11.89 -25.52 -1.63
N VAL A 214 13.06 -24.87 -1.68
CA VAL A 214 13.32 -23.70 -2.53
C VAL A 214 13.02 -24.02 -3.99
N LEU A 215 13.56 -25.14 -4.51
CA LEU A 215 13.29 -25.53 -5.90
C LEU A 215 11.81 -25.81 -6.17
N ALA A 216 11.13 -26.45 -5.21
CA ALA A 216 9.69 -26.73 -5.33
C ALA A 216 8.85 -25.44 -5.30
N LEU A 217 9.21 -24.46 -4.46
CA LEU A 217 8.54 -23.17 -4.33
C LEU A 217 8.73 -22.32 -5.60
N GLU A 218 9.97 -22.13 -6.04
CA GLU A 218 10.28 -21.36 -7.26
C GLU A 218 9.60 -21.95 -8.51
N ALA A 219 9.44 -23.28 -8.58
CA ALA A 219 8.72 -23.96 -9.65
C ALA A 219 7.19 -23.71 -9.62
N MET A 220 6.66 -23.03 -8.61
CA MET A 220 5.26 -22.61 -8.59
C MET A 220 4.99 -21.34 -9.42
N THR A 221 6.05 -20.61 -9.83
CA THR A 221 5.93 -19.45 -10.72
C THR A 221 5.36 -19.89 -12.06
N ASP A 222 4.35 -19.14 -12.53
CA ASP A 222 3.65 -19.36 -13.80
C ASP A 222 3.34 -18.00 -14.42
N TYR A 223 4.22 -17.55 -15.32
CA TYR A 223 4.08 -16.25 -15.97
C TYR A 223 2.86 -16.18 -16.91
N GLU A 224 2.43 -17.30 -17.50
CA GLU A 224 1.26 -17.33 -18.36
C GLU A 224 -0.02 -17.10 -17.55
N ARG A 225 -0.08 -17.66 -16.35
CA ARG A 225 -1.18 -17.44 -15.40
C ARG A 225 -0.98 -16.16 -14.56
N GLY A 226 0.13 -15.43 -14.74
CA GLY A 226 0.43 -14.22 -13.98
C GLY A 226 0.83 -14.48 -12.51
N ILE A 227 1.19 -15.71 -12.15
CA ILE A 227 1.61 -16.11 -10.79
C ILE A 227 3.13 -15.93 -10.67
N THR A 228 3.57 -15.31 -9.59
CA THR A 228 4.98 -15.25 -9.23
C THR A 228 5.19 -15.72 -7.79
N VAL A 229 6.19 -16.57 -7.59
CA VAL A 229 6.62 -17.06 -6.27
C VAL A 229 8.15 -16.87 -6.21
N SER A 230 8.62 -16.20 -5.18
CA SER A 230 10.04 -15.88 -5.03
C SER A 230 10.51 -16.09 -3.59
N VAL A 231 11.55 -16.90 -3.41
CA VAL A 231 12.22 -17.07 -2.11
C VAL A 231 13.10 -15.85 -1.88
N GLY A 232 12.57 -14.87 -1.15
CA GLY A 232 13.25 -13.58 -0.93
C GLY A 232 14.40 -13.64 0.07
N THR A 233 14.29 -14.48 1.10
CA THR A 233 15.35 -14.66 2.11
C THR A 233 15.50 -16.11 2.53
N ILE A 234 16.74 -16.50 2.87
CA ILE A 234 17.05 -17.82 3.42
C ILE A 234 18.17 -17.68 4.46
N ALA A 235 18.04 -18.39 5.59
CA ALA A 235 19.07 -18.44 6.64
C ALA A 235 19.07 -19.79 7.34
N GLY A 236 20.24 -20.36 7.61
CA GLY A 236 20.34 -21.66 8.29
C GLY A 236 21.74 -22.03 8.71
N GLY A 237 21.84 -23.02 9.60
CA GLY A 237 23.10 -23.49 10.18
C GLY A 237 23.66 -22.57 11.26
N THR A 238 24.74 -23.02 11.93
CA THR A 238 25.43 -22.28 12.98
C THR A 238 26.95 -22.27 12.75
N VAL A 239 27.55 -23.45 12.53
CA VAL A 239 28.98 -23.64 12.29
C VAL A 239 29.21 -24.69 11.21
N THR A 240 30.35 -24.63 10.54
CA THR A 240 30.64 -25.47 9.34
C THR A 240 30.80 -26.95 9.62
N ASN A 241 31.21 -27.34 10.82
CA ASN A 241 31.45 -28.72 11.20
C ASN A 241 30.29 -29.42 11.90
N THR A 242 29.09 -28.84 11.87
CA THR A 242 27.85 -29.42 12.41
C THR A 242 26.81 -29.53 11.31
N VAL A 243 26.12 -30.68 11.21
CA VAL A 243 24.95 -30.86 10.35
C VAL A 243 23.87 -29.87 10.81
N PRO A 244 23.39 -28.96 9.95
CA PRO A 244 22.48 -27.90 10.37
C PRO A 244 21.11 -28.42 10.80
N ALA A 245 20.71 -28.06 12.01
CA ALA A 245 19.43 -28.47 12.60
C ALA A 245 18.26 -27.58 12.19
N LEU A 246 18.54 -26.33 11.82
CA LEU A 246 17.50 -25.35 11.49
C LEU A 246 17.86 -24.62 10.19
N CYS A 247 16.84 -24.36 9.36
CA CYS A 247 16.89 -23.47 8.22
C CYS A 247 15.51 -22.83 8.05
N ARG A 248 15.48 -21.56 7.73
CA ARG A 248 14.25 -20.80 7.46
C ARG A 248 14.34 -20.06 6.13
N CYS A 249 13.23 -19.90 5.45
CA CYS A 249 13.08 -18.95 4.34
C CYS A 249 11.78 -18.15 4.43
N VAL A 250 11.77 -17.00 3.78
CA VAL A 250 10.57 -16.18 3.58
C VAL A 250 10.35 -16.04 2.08
N VAL A 251 9.13 -16.26 1.66
CA VAL A 251 8.70 -16.33 0.26
C VAL A 251 7.61 -15.30 0.01
N ASP A 252 7.79 -14.44 -0.98
CA ASP A 252 6.74 -13.58 -1.53
C ASP A 252 6.02 -14.34 -2.65
N PHE A 253 4.70 -14.21 -2.72
CA PHE A 253 3.95 -14.64 -3.88
C PHE A 253 2.90 -13.61 -4.31
N ARG A 254 2.69 -13.53 -5.63
CA ARG A 254 1.71 -12.62 -6.25
C ARG A 254 0.79 -13.40 -7.15
N VAL A 255 -0.51 -13.10 -7.07
CA VAL A 255 -1.56 -13.84 -7.78
C VAL A 255 -2.58 -12.88 -8.43
N PRO A 256 -3.04 -13.17 -9.67
CA PRO A 256 -3.91 -12.25 -10.39
C PRO A 256 -5.39 -12.31 -9.96
N ASP A 257 -5.83 -13.44 -9.41
CA ASP A 257 -7.22 -13.70 -9.00
C ASP A 257 -7.29 -14.68 -7.84
N MET A 258 -8.47 -14.85 -7.26
CA MET A 258 -8.69 -15.73 -6.10
C MET A 258 -8.50 -17.21 -6.42
N GLY A 259 -8.79 -17.67 -7.65
CA GLY A 259 -8.55 -19.05 -8.04
C GLY A 259 -7.06 -19.39 -8.06
N ALA A 260 -6.23 -18.46 -8.55
CA ALA A 260 -4.78 -18.57 -8.48
C ALA A 260 -4.27 -18.53 -7.02
N ALA A 261 -4.87 -17.67 -6.17
CA ALA A 261 -4.53 -17.60 -4.75
C ALA A 261 -4.79 -18.92 -4.04
N GLU A 262 -5.96 -19.48 -4.22
CA GLU A 262 -6.36 -20.77 -3.61
C GLU A 262 -5.44 -21.91 -4.06
N ASP A 263 -5.07 -21.96 -5.36
CA ASP A 263 -4.15 -22.97 -5.89
C ASP A 263 -2.76 -22.85 -5.27
N VAL A 264 -2.18 -21.65 -5.21
CA VAL A 264 -0.86 -21.41 -4.62
C VAL A 264 -0.86 -21.72 -3.13
N LEU A 265 -1.84 -21.23 -2.37
CA LEU A 265 -1.97 -21.49 -0.93
C LEU A 265 -2.09 -22.99 -0.63
N ARG A 266 -2.89 -23.72 -1.42
CA ARG A 266 -3.04 -25.18 -1.29
C ARG A 266 -1.72 -25.87 -1.55
N ARG A 267 -1.03 -25.57 -2.65
CA ARG A 267 0.27 -26.17 -3.01
C ARG A 267 1.34 -25.91 -1.93
N MET A 268 1.38 -24.70 -1.37
CA MET A 268 2.32 -24.37 -0.29
C MET A 268 2.02 -25.12 0.99
N ARG A 269 0.73 -25.29 1.36
CA ARG A 269 0.32 -26.07 2.53
C ARG A 269 0.57 -27.57 2.37
N GLU A 270 0.57 -28.07 1.14
CA GLU A 270 0.81 -29.47 0.80
C GLU A 270 2.30 -29.83 0.64
N LEU A 271 3.21 -28.89 0.88
CA LEU A 271 4.65 -29.19 0.87
C LEU A 271 4.98 -30.29 1.88
N CYS A 272 5.75 -31.26 1.43
CA CYS A 272 6.17 -32.40 2.25
C CYS A 272 7.69 -32.47 2.30
N ALA A 273 8.22 -32.95 3.41
CA ALA A 273 9.66 -33.22 3.54
C ALA A 273 10.12 -34.31 2.56
N VAL A 274 11.23 -34.06 1.88
CA VAL A 274 11.89 -35.01 0.97
C VAL A 274 12.79 -35.97 1.77
N GLY A 275 13.46 -35.42 2.78
CA GLY A 275 14.36 -36.22 3.63
C GLY A 275 13.61 -36.94 4.76
N PRO A 276 14.12 -38.10 5.24
CA PRO A 276 13.55 -38.76 6.41
C PRO A 276 13.85 -37.98 7.69
N ASP A 277 12.93 -38.02 8.65
CA ASP A 277 13.06 -37.43 9.98
C ASP A 277 13.34 -35.90 9.96
N VAL A 278 12.75 -35.17 9.01
CA VAL A 278 12.78 -33.71 8.91
C VAL A 278 11.35 -33.19 9.03
N GLU A 279 11.18 -32.10 9.76
CA GLU A 279 9.89 -31.46 9.97
C GLU A 279 9.85 -30.12 9.20
N LEU A 280 8.74 -29.88 8.53
CA LEU A 280 8.40 -28.59 7.92
C LEU A 280 7.35 -27.89 8.79
N ASP A 281 7.60 -26.65 9.18
CA ASP A 281 6.66 -25.75 9.81
C ASP A 281 6.30 -24.67 8.78
N ILE A 282 5.04 -24.71 8.33
CA ILE A 282 4.54 -23.95 7.17
C ILE A 282 3.51 -22.94 7.67
N ASP A 283 3.85 -21.66 7.61
CA ASP A 283 2.95 -20.56 7.90
C ASP A 283 2.78 -19.72 6.63
N VAL A 284 1.61 -19.84 6.00
CA VAL A 284 1.30 -19.16 4.73
C VAL A 284 -0.01 -18.40 4.82
N GLU A 285 0.04 -17.14 4.41
CA GLU A 285 -1.12 -16.26 4.38
C GLU A 285 -1.22 -15.49 3.05
N LEU A 286 -2.45 -15.15 2.67
CA LEU A 286 -2.78 -14.14 1.67
C LEU A 286 -3.05 -12.84 2.41
N ASN A 287 -2.09 -11.92 2.41
CA ASN A 287 -2.22 -10.64 3.09
C ASN A 287 -3.25 -9.75 2.37
N ARG A 288 -3.04 -9.46 1.09
CA ARG A 288 -3.95 -8.68 0.26
C ARG A 288 -4.61 -9.58 -0.80
N PRO A 289 -5.94 -9.74 -0.81
CA PRO A 289 -6.63 -10.40 -1.91
C PRO A 289 -6.41 -9.66 -3.23
N PRO A 290 -6.52 -10.30 -4.40
CA PRO A 290 -6.44 -9.62 -5.69
C PRO A 290 -7.54 -8.55 -5.85
N MET A 291 -7.18 -7.38 -6.37
CA MET A 291 -8.10 -6.37 -6.86
C MET A 291 -8.40 -6.66 -8.33
N VAL A 292 -9.62 -7.05 -8.62
CA VAL A 292 -10.06 -7.37 -9.99
C VAL A 292 -11.00 -6.28 -10.50
N LYS A 293 -10.80 -5.84 -11.75
CA LYS A 293 -11.68 -4.86 -12.37
C LYS A 293 -13.08 -5.44 -12.59
N THR A 294 -14.03 -5.03 -11.76
CA THR A 294 -15.44 -5.42 -11.88
C THR A 294 -16.20 -4.49 -12.83
N ALA A 295 -17.43 -4.85 -13.19
CA ALA A 295 -18.30 -3.99 -14.00
C ALA A 295 -18.62 -2.68 -13.28
N GLU A 296 -18.79 -2.73 -11.95
CA GLU A 296 -19.06 -1.56 -11.10
C GLU A 296 -17.83 -0.65 -11.01
N ALA A 297 -16.62 -1.21 -10.88
CA ALA A 297 -15.38 -0.45 -10.92
C ALA A 297 -15.16 0.20 -12.31
N ALA A 298 -15.52 -0.50 -13.40
CA ALA A 298 -15.46 0.05 -14.75
C ALA A 298 -16.49 1.20 -14.95
N ALA A 299 -17.68 1.08 -14.39
CA ALA A 299 -18.69 2.14 -14.42
C ALA A 299 -18.24 3.37 -13.61
N LEU A 300 -17.66 3.16 -12.42
CA LEU A 300 -17.06 4.22 -11.61
C LEU A 300 -15.93 4.92 -12.38
N LEU A 301 -15.04 4.15 -13.03
CA LEU A 301 -13.96 4.71 -13.84
C LEU A 301 -14.50 5.64 -14.94
N ALA A 302 -15.55 5.22 -15.67
CA ALA A 302 -16.14 6.02 -16.73
C ALA A 302 -16.70 7.37 -16.19
N LEU A 303 -17.31 7.37 -15.00
CA LEU A 303 -17.75 8.61 -14.34
C LEU A 303 -16.55 9.49 -13.97
N VAL A 304 -15.51 8.91 -13.37
CA VAL A 304 -14.34 9.63 -12.86
C VAL A 304 -13.49 10.20 -14.01
N GLN A 305 -13.43 9.52 -15.16
CA GLN A 305 -12.81 10.03 -16.38
C GLN A 305 -13.45 11.35 -16.86
N GLY A 306 -14.77 11.49 -16.73
CA GLY A 306 -15.44 12.74 -17.05
C GLY A 306 -15.04 13.91 -16.15
N TYR A 307 -14.71 13.65 -14.88
CA TYR A 307 -14.15 14.67 -13.99
C TYR A 307 -12.73 15.05 -14.34
N ALA A 308 -11.89 14.08 -14.71
CA ALA A 308 -10.52 14.31 -15.15
C ALA A 308 -10.48 15.16 -16.44
N GLU A 309 -11.34 14.86 -17.41
CA GLU A 309 -11.47 15.65 -18.64
C GLU A 309 -11.87 17.10 -18.33
N ARG A 310 -12.84 17.33 -17.45
CA ARG A 310 -13.23 18.66 -16.96
C ARG A 310 -12.11 19.36 -16.18
N ALA A 311 -11.21 18.60 -15.56
CA ALA A 311 -10.03 19.13 -14.89
C ALA A 311 -8.89 19.45 -15.86
N GLY A 312 -8.93 18.96 -17.10
CA GLY A 312 -8.00 19.28 -18.18
C GLY A 312 -6.94 18.19 -18.44
N PHE A 313 -7.17 16.95 -18.05
CA PHE A 313 -6.30 15.82 -18.39
C PHE A 313 -7.08 14.55 -18.71
N LEU A 314 -6.42 13.60 -19.39
CA LEU A 314 -6.98 12.28 -19.70
C LEU A 314 -6.58 11.31 -18.59
N LEU A 315 -7.57 10.71 -17.93
CA LEU A 315 -7.34 9.64 -16.95
C LEU A 315 -7.45 8.28 -17.64
N GLU A 316 -6.33 7.69 -17.96
CA GLU A 316 -6.27 6.33 -18.50
C GLU A 316 -6.26 5.30 -17.37
N ASP A 317 -6.63 4.06 -17.70
CA ASP A 317 -6.49 2.90 -16.82
C ASP A 317 -5.15 2.20 -17.09
N ALA A 318 -4.40 1.93 -16.05
CA ALA A 318 -3.15 1.20 -16.16
C ALA A 318 -3.42 -0.32 -16.30
N PRO A 319 -2.55 -1.07 -16.96
CA PRO A 319 -2.57 -2.53 -16.88
C PRO A 319 -2.49 -3.01 -15.42
N MET A 320 -2.95 -4.26 -15.17
CA MET A 320 -2.84 -4.86 -13.84
C MET A 320 -1.42 -4.70 -13.28
N THR A 321 -1.30 -4.11 -12.09
CA THR A 321 -0.02 -3.93 -11.41
C THR A 321 0.32 -5.10 -10.48
N GLY A 322 1.61 -5.41 -10.36
CA GLY A 322 2.10 -6.45 -9.43
C GLY A 322 2.15 -6.02 -7.97
N GLY A 323 2.17 -4.70 -7.68
CA GLY A 323 2.16 -4.16 -6.33
C GLY A 323 0.76 -4.16 -5.71
N GLY A 324 0.64 -4.58 -4.45
CA GLY A 324 -0.60 -4.45 -3.67
C GLY A 324 -0.78 -3.02 -3.16
N SER A 325 -1.97 -2.70 -2.66
CA SER A 325 -2.29 -1.53 -1.86
C SER A 325 -3.53 -1.80 -1.01
N ASP A 326 -3.94 -0.85 -0.20
CA ASP A 326 -5.18 -0.98 0.59
C ASP A 326 -6.45 -1.03 -0.27
N ALA A 327 -6.37 -0.63 -1.55
CA ALA A 327 -7.44 -0.84 -2.54
C ALA A 327 -7.83 -2.31 -2.69
N ASN A 328 -6.90 -3.23 -2.47
CA ASN A 328 -7.16 -4.66 -2.53
C ASN A 328 -8.22 -5.10 -1.52
N PHE A 329 -8.21 -4.53 -0.30
CA PHE A 329 -9.19 -4.88 0.74
C PHE A 329 -10.59 -4.41 0.38
N THR A 330 -10.75 -3.15 -0.05
CA THR A 330 -12.07 -2.61 -0.43
C THR A 330 -12.65 -3.28 -1.66
N SER A 331 -11.81 -3.56 -2.67
CA SER A 331 -12.21 -4.30 -3.86
C SER A 331 -12.65 -5.73 -3.53
N ALA A 332 -11.94 -6.43 -2.63
CA ALA A 332 -12.31 -7.78 -2.18
C ALA A 332 -13.65 -7.83 -1.44
N MET A 333 -14.08 -6.71 -0.84
CA MET A 333 -15.41 -6.57 -0.23
C MET A 333 -16.51 -6.25 -1.25
N GLY A 334 -16.18 -6.16 -2.54
CA GLY A 334 -17.13 -5.81 -3.59
C GLY A 334 -17.44 -4.33 -3.72
N ILE A 335 -16.69 -3.45 -3.05
CA ILE A 335 -16.86 -2.00 -3.17
C ILE A 335 -16.20 -1.54 -4.48
N PRO A 336 -16.91 -0.77 -5.34
CA PRO A 336 -16.30 -0.17 -6.52
C PRO A 336 -15.12 0.71 -6.10
N THR A 337 -13.91 0.29 -6.47
CA THR A 337 -12.66 0.88 -6.01
C THR A 337 -11.84 1.39 -7.19
N LEU A 338 -11.33 2.61 -7.09
CA LEU A 338 -10.31 3.16 -7.98
C LEU A 338 -9.08 3.54 -7.17
N ASP A 339 -7.94 3.18 -7.69
CA ASP A 339 -6.66 3.43 -7.06
C ASP A 339 -5.72 4.21 -8.00
N GLY A 340 -4.58 4.69 -7.50
CA GLY A 340 -3.66 5.51 -8.30
C GLY A 340 -4.22 6.91 -8.61
N LEU A 341 -5.04 7.48 -7.71
CA LEU A 341 -5.65 8.79 -7.90
C LEU A 341 -4.80 9.94 -7.31
N GLY A 342 -3.65 9.65 -6.73
CA GLY A 342 -2.73 10.60 -6.14
C GLY A 342 -1.95 11.45 -7.17
N ALA A 343 -0.77 11.88 -6.78
CA ALA A 343 0.08 12.72 -7.63
C ALA A 343 0.68 11.94 -8.83
N ASP A 344 0.94 12.65 -9.92
CA ASP A 344 1.70 12.13 -11.05
C ASP A 344 3.21 12.31 -10.80
N GLY A 345 3.99 11.31 -11.11
CA GLY A 345 5.42 11.27 -10.82
C GLY A 345 6.03 9.92 -11.14
N ASP A 346 7.13 9.61 -10.47
CA ASP A 346 7.81 8.31 -10.59
C ASP A 346 8.81 8.09 -9.46
N GLY A 347 9.41 6.90 -9.42
CA GLY A 347 10.53 6.58 -8.55
C GLY A 347 10.15 6.17 -7.13
N ALA A 348 8.91 5.74 -6.89
CA ALA A 348 8.49 5.18 -5.60
C ALA A 348 9.54 4.18 -5.04
N HIS A 349 9.77 4.22 -3.74
CA HIS A 349 10.74 3.38 -3.02
C HIS A 349 12.21 3.61 -3.41
N THR A 350 12.54 4.74 -4.05
CA THR A 350 13.92 5.11 -4.40
C THR A 350 14.27 6.53 -3.94
N LEU A 351 15.55 6.84 -3.88
CA LEU A 351 16.01 8.21 -3.61
C LEU A 351 15.75 9.19 -4.77
N ASN A 352 15.28 8.70 -5.91
CA ASN A 352 14.90 9.51 -7.08
C ASN A 352 13.39 9.73 -7.16
N GLU A 353 12.67 9.48 -6.10
CA GLU A 353 11.23 9.68 -5.99
C GLU A 353 10.88 11.17 -6.20
N TYR A 354 9.91 11.43 -7.09
CA TYR A 354 9.47 12.78 -7.41
C TYR A 354 8.01 12.85 -7.86
N ILE A 355 7.43 14.05 -7.76
CA ILE A 355 6.15 14.39 -8.39
C ILE A 355 6.34 15.49 -9.44
N LEU A 356 5.42 15.55 -10.41
CA LEU A 356 5.39 16.56 -11.44
C LEU A 356 4.61 17.81 -10.97
N VAL A 357 5.30 18.94 -10.82
CA VAL A 357 4.72 20.20 -10.32
C VAL A 357 3.64 20.71 -11.27
N SER A 358 3.84 20.59 -12.58
CA SER A 358 2.89 21.04 -13.62
C SER A 358 1.53 20.35 -13.57
N THR A 359 1.44 19.16 -12.94
CA THR A 359 0.18 18.38 -12.85
C THR A 359 -0.64 18.68 -11.60
N LEU A 360 -0.07 19.34 -10.59
CA LEU A 360 -0.69 19.50 -9.26
C LEU A 360 -2.03 20.23 -9.30
N GLU A 361 -2.13 21.34 -10.05
CA GLU A 361 -3.40 22.09 -10.13
C GLU A 361 -4.52 21.28 -10.81
N GLN A 362 -4.17 20.54 -11.87
CA GLN A 362 -5.14 19.68 -12.57
C GLN A 362 -5.62 18.54 -11.65
N ARG A 363 -4.70 17.92 -10.90
CA ARG A 363 -5.01 16.86 -9.93
C ARG A 363 -5.86 17.38 -8.78
N LEU A 364 -5.56 18.55 -8.24
CA LEU A 364 -6.40 19.16 -7.22
C LEU A 364 -7.80 19.48 -7.76
N LYS A 365 -7.90 20.11 -8.94
CA LYS A 365 -9.19 20.40 -9.59
C LYS A 365 -9.99 19.14 -9.87
N PHE A 366 -9.33 18.05 -10.25
CA PHE A 366 -9.96 16.74 -10.42
C PHE A 366 -10.61 16.26 -9.11
N TRP A 367 -9.88 16.27 -8.00
CA TRP A 367 -10.41 15.91 -6.69
C TRP A 367 -11.57 16.82 -6.26
N GLU A 368 -11.47 18.13 -6.49
CA GLU A 368 -12.53 19.09 -6.17
C GLU A 368 -13.85 18.77 -6.92
N LEU A 369 -13.75 18.49 -8.23
CA LEU A 369 -14.90 18.12 -9.06
C LEU A 369 -15.48 16.79 -8.63
N LEU A 370 -14.63 15.80 -8.40
CA LEU A 370 -15.02 14.45 -7.99
C LEU A 370 -15.77 14.48 -6.65
N LEU A 371 -15.19 15.09 -5.61
CA LEU A 371 -15.82 15.14 -4.30
C LEU A 371 -17.13 15.95 -4.28
N LYS A 372 -17.24 16.97 -5.11
CA LYS A 372 -18.44 17.79 -5.19
C LYS A 372 -19.60 17.09 -5.92
N ASP A 373 -19.30 16.41 -7.03
CA ASP A 373 -20.30 16.02 -8.01
C ASP A 373 -20.57 14.49 -8.04
N LEU A 374 -19.68 13.65 -7.47
CA LEU A 374 -19.88 12.19 -7.43
C LEU A 374 -21.05 11.84 -6.51
N ALA A 375 -22.07 11.11 -7.08
CA ALA A 375 -23.33 10.79 -6.45
C ALA A 375 -23.59 9.28 -6.31
#